data_09ade92afada11f439d9a02f5e29f69c
#
_entry.id   09ade92afada11f439d9a02f5e29f69c
#
_cell.length_a   1.000
_cell.length_b   1.000
_cell.length_c   1.000
_cell.angle_alpha   90.00
_cell.angle_beta   90.00
_cell.angle_gamma   90.00
#
_symmetry.space_group_name_H-M   'P 1'
#
loop_
_entity.id
_entity.type
_entity.pdbx_description
1 polymer ?
#
loop_
_entity_poly.entity_id
_entity_poly.type
_entity_poly.pdbx_seq_one_letter_code
_entity_poly.pdbx_strand_id
1 'polypeptide(L)'
;IAKISNELCKLTVSLPEGTKRITDADIEANIGISKDFNNFELCKAVLTRDMGRALMIADHFARNPKDNPLLLTVMALFGQFRDLFVVNYLRWLARHKGKPFPPDQELMRILRKNNTFVLAEIKQNAAAWDNRKVFGILGLLREYDAKSKGLNAGGAPDGELLRELLLKIFFA
;
A
#
# COMPACT_ATOMS: atom_id res chain seq x y z
N ILE A 1 -5.23 24.96 -11.86
CA ILE A 1 -5.96 25.12 -13.15
C ILE A 1 -4.99 24.90 -14.32
N ALA A 2 -3.83 25.56 -14.39
CA ALA A 2 -2.87 25.41 -15.50
C ALA A 2 -2.38 23.96 -15.75
N LYS A 3 -2.14 23.17 -14.68
CA LYS A 3 -1.80 21.73 -14.81
C LYS A 3 -2.91 20.90 -15.45
N ILE A 4 -4.15 21.13 -15.03
CA ILE A 4 -5.32 20.40 -15.57
C ILE A 4 -5.51 20.74 -17.06
N SER A 5 -5.37 22.02 -17.43
CA SER A 5 -5.46 22.47 -18.81
C SER A 5 -4.37 21.84 -19.70
N ASN A 6 -3.13 21.75 -19.22
CA ASN A 6 -2.04 21.09 -19.93
C ASN A 6 -2.27 19.57 -20.11
N GLU A 7 -2.77 18.88 -19.11
CA GLU A 7 -3.06 17.45 -19.20
C GLU A 7 -4.24 17.18 -20.15
N LEU A 8 -5.26 18.02 -20.14
CA LEU A 8 -6.37 17.96 -21.11
C LEU A 8 -5.90 18.22 -22.54
N CYS A 9 -5.01 19.19 -22.75
CA CYS A 9 -4.41 19.45 -24.07
C CYS A 9 -3.60 18.24 -24.57
N LYS A 10 -2.80 17.61 -23.72
CA LYS A 10 -2.06 16.40 -24.08
C LYS A 10 -3.02 15.26 -24.47
N LEU A 11 -4.08 15.09 -23.69
CA LEU A 11 -5.11 14.07 -23.97
C LEU A 11 -5.74 14.30 -25.34
N THR A 12 -6.18 15.51 -25.66
CA THR A 12 -6.81 15.83 -26.94
C THR A 12 -5.90 15.65 -28.15
N VAL A 13 -4.57 15.87 -27.97
CA VAL A 13 -3.58 15.70 -29.05
C VAL A 13 -3.22 14.21 -29.26
N SER A 14 -3.33 13.38 -28.22
CA SER A 14 -2.97 11.96 -28.29
C SER A 14 -4.12 11.05 -28.73
N LEU A 15 -5.34 11.54 -28.75
CA LEU A 15 -6.50 10.76 -29.20
C LEU A 15 -6.58 10.73 -30.73
N PRO A 16 -7.05 9.61 -31.34
CA PRO A 16 -7.28 9.53 -32.78
C PRO A 16 -8.22 10.63 -33.28
N GLU A 17 -7.94 11.17 -34.48
CA GLU A 17 -8.82 12.17 -35.10
C GLU A 17 -10.25 11.62 -35.24
N GLY A 18 -11.23 12.39 -34.81
CA GLY A 18 -12.63 12.01 -34.84
C GLY A 18 -13.17 11.34 -33.57
N THR A 19 -12.37 11.21 -32.51
CA THR A 19 -12.83 10.69 -31.23
C THR A 19 -13.88 11.63 -30.62
N LYS A 20 -15.14 11.16 -30.56
CA LYS A 20 -16.27 11.95 -30.03
C LYS A 20 -16.48 11.82 -28.52
N ARG A 21 -15.82 10.85 -27.87
CA ARG A 21 -15.99 10.56 -26.45
C ARG A 21 -14.67 10.08 -25.87
N ILE A 22 -14.23 10.71 -24.80
CA ILE A 22 -13.07 10.29 -24.00
C ILE A 22 -13.56 9.22 -23.03
N THR A 23 -12.89 8.07 -23.00
CA THR A 23 -13.16 6.97 -22.08
C THR A 23 -12.17 6.97 -20.91
N ASP A 24 -12.48 6.24 -19.84
CA ASP A 24 -11.57 6.09 -18.70
C ASP A 24 -10.23 5.47 -19.14
N ALA A 25 -10.27 4.55 -20.11
CA ALA A 25 -9.07 3.94 -20.69
C ALA A 25 -8.20 4.96 -21.46
N ASP A 26 -8.82 5.92 -22.16
CA ASP A 26 -8.10 7.00 -22.85
C ASP A 26 -7.41 7.93 -21.84
N ILE A 27 -8.07 8.20 -20.70
CA ILE A 27 -7.53 9.00 -19.61
C ILE A 27 -6.34 8.27 -18.98
N GLU A 28 -6.48 6.99 -18.66
CA GLU A 28 -5.39 6.17 -18.09
C GLU A 28 -4.17 6.09 -19.03
N ALA A 29 -4.40 5.91 -20.33
CA ALA A 29 -3.32 5.79 -21.30
C ALA A 29 -2.54 7.09 -21.54
N ASN A 30 -3.19 8.25 -21.43
CA ASN A 30 -2.65 9.53 -21.89
C ASN A 30 -2.30 10.54 -20.79
N ILE A 31 -2.97 10.49 -19.62
CA ILE A 31 -2.70 11.42 -18.50
C ILE A 31 -1.66 10.83 -17.52
N GLY A 32 -1.27 9.59 -17.74
CA GLY A 32 -0.36 8.86 -16.85
C GLY A 32 -1.09 8.40 -15.58
N ILE A 33 -0.42 7.52 -14.84
CA ILE A 33 -0.90 6.82 -13.66
C ILE A 33 -1.85 7.69 -12.85
N SER A 34 -3.12 7.29 -12.79
CA SER A 34 -4.09 7.88 -11.87
C SER A 34 -3.41 8.00 -10.50
N LYS A 35 -3.45 9.18 -9.87
CA LYS A 35 -2.95 9.37 -8.50
C LYS A 35 -3.57 8.36 -7.51
N ASP A 36 -4.60 7.66 -7.95
CA ASP A 36 -5.35 6.66 -7.21
C ASP A 36 -4.71 5.27 -7.21
N PHE A 37 -3.76 4.99 -8.14
CA PHE A 37 -3.07 3.70 -8.23
C PHE A 37 -1.59 3.84 -7.86
N ASN A 38 -1.30 3.86 -6.57
CA ASN A 38 0.04 3.94 -6.03
C ASN A 38 0.15 3.12 -4.74
N ASN A 39 1.37 2.91 -4.25
CA ASN A 39 1.60 2.13 -3.03
C ASN A 39 0.93 2.69 -1.78
N PHE A 40 0.68 4.01 -1.71
CA PHE A 40 -0.03 4.62 -0.59
C PHE A 40 -1.50 4.19 -0.58
N GLU A 41 -2.19 4.30 -1.73
CA GLU A 41 -3.58 3.87 -1.88
C GLU A 41 -3.73 2.36 -1.69
N LEU A 42 -2.78 1.55 -2.18
CA LEU A 42 -2.77 0.12 -1.92
C LEU A 42 -2.68 -0.19 -0.42
N CYS A 43 -1.72 0.43 0.29
CA CYS A 43 -1.57 0.25 1.72
C CYS A 43 -2.86 0.64 2.47
N LYS A 44 -3.48 1.76 2.09
CA LYS A 44 -4.74 2.22 2.67
C LYS A 44 -5.85 1.19 2.46
N ALA A 45 -6.04 0.70 1.23
CA ALA A 45 -7.03 -0.32 0.91
C ALA A 45 -6.81 -1.60 1.73
N VAL A 46 -5.55 -2.05 1.87
CA VAL A 46 -5.21 -3.21 2.70
C VAL A 46 -5.54 -2.98 4.17
N LEU A 47 -5.15 -1.83 4.74
CA LEU A 47 -5.36 -1.51 6.16
C LEU A 47 -6.85 -1.36 6.50
N THR A 48 -7.65 -0.84 5.58
CA THR A 48 -9.12 -0.72 5.73
C THR A 48 -9.88 -1.98 5.31
N ARG A 49 -9.17 -3.04 4.92
CA ARG A 49 -9.73 -4.32 4.45
C ARG A 49 -10.61 -4.20 3.20
N ASP A 50 -10.36 -3.21 2.37
CA ASP A 50 -11.00 -3.06 1.06
C ASP A 50 -10.26 -3.93 0.03
N MET A 51 -10.63 -5.22 0.00
CA MET A 51 -10.04 -6.21 -0.90
C MET A 51 -10.29 -5.86 -2.37
N GLY A 52 -11.49 -5.36 -2.70
CA GLY A 52 -11.82 -4.99 -4.08
C GLY A 52 -10.89 -3.90 -4.61
N ARG A 53 -10.71 -2.83 -3.85
CA ARG A 53 -9.80 -1.73 -4.19
C ARG A 53 -8.35 -2.20 -4.26
N ALA A 54 -7.90 -3.01 -3.29
CA ALA A 54 -6.52 -3.52 -3.27
C ALA A 54 -6.20 -4.38 -4.50
N LEU A 55 -7.11 -5.28 -4.90
CA LEU A 55 -6.91 -6.12 -6.09
C LEU A 55 -6.96 -5.31 -7.39
N MET A 56 -7.81 -4.30 -7.48
CA MET A 56 -7.85 -3.39 -8.63
C MET A 56 -6.52 -2.63 -8.80
N ILE A 57 -5.92 -2.15 -7.70
CA ILE A 57 -4.61 -1.51 -7.73
C ILE A 57 -3.53 -2.53 -8.12
N ALA A 58 -3.58 -3.76 -7.59
CA ALA A 58 -2.64 -4.81 -7.93
C ALA A 58 -2.70 -5.19 -9.43
N ASP A 59 -3.89 -5.22 -10.02
CA ASP A 59 -4.05 -5.45 -11.46
C ASP A 59 -3.44 -4.33 -12.31
N HIS A 60 -3.57 -3.08 -11.86
CA HIS A 60 -2.87 -1.95 -12.50
C HIS A 60 -1.35 -2.09 -12.41
N PHE A 61 -0.81 -2.47 -11.24
CA PHE A 61 0.63 -2.71 -11.06
C PHE A 61 1.14 -3.86 -11.94
N ALA A 62 0.36 -4.95 -12.06
CA ALA A 62 0.69 -6.08 -12.91
C ALA A 62 0.83 -5.70 -14.40
N ARG A 63 0.04 -4.74 -14.87
CA ARG A 63 0.12 -4.20 -16.24
C ARG A 63 1.29 -3.24 -16.43
N ASN A 64 1.80 -2.64 -15.36
CA ASN A 64 2.87 -1.64 -15.37
C ASN A 64 4.01 -2.02 -14.40
N PRO A 65 4.66 -3.19 -14.55
CA PRO A 65 5.61 -3.71 -13.57
C PRO A 65 6.89 -2.89 -13.44
N LYS A 66 7.29 -2.18 -14.50
CA LYS A 66 8.47 -1.30 -14.46
C LYS A 66 8.28 -0.09 -13.54
N ASP A 67 7.07 0.46 -13.54
CA ASP A 67 6.73 1.64 -12.72
C ASP A 67 6.34 1.24 -11.30
N ASN A 68 5.92 -0.02 -11.10
CA ASN A 68 5.42 -0.56 -9.84
C ASN A 68 6.12 -1.87 -9.46
N PRO A 69 7.43 -1.86 -9.18
CA PRO A 69 8.16 -3.06 -8.79
C PRO A 69 7.61 -3.67 -7.50
N LEU A 70 7.41 -4.98 -7.47
CA LEU A 70 6.89 -5.72 -6.30
C LEU A 70 7.67 -5.41 -5.04
N LEU A 71 8.99 -5.30 -5.12
CA LEU A 71 9.85 -4.98 -3.98
C LEU A 71 9.42 -3.69 -3.26
N LEU A 72 9.12 -2.62 -4.01
CA LEU A 72 8.71 -1.35 -3.41
C LEU A 72 7.34 -1.46 -2.74
N THR A 73 6.43 -2.24 -3.31
CA THR A 73 5.11 -2.52 -2.74
C THR A 73 5.22 -3.31 -1.43
N VAL A 74 6.05 -4.36 -1.42
CA VAL A 74 6.32 -5.15 -0.21
C VAL A 74 6.94 -4.29 0.89
N MET A 75 7.90 -3.42 0.55
CA MET A 75 8.52 -2.48 1.51
C MET A 75 7.50 -1.48 2.08
N ALA A 76 6.60 -0.96 1.25
CA ALA A 76 5.54 -0.04 1.69
C ALA A 76 4.58 -0.73 2.68
N LEU A 77 4.08 -1.92 2.35
CA LEU A 77 3.24 -2.73 3.22
C LEU A 77 3.96 -3.09 4.53
N PHE A 78 5.24 -3.50 4.43
CA PHE A 78 6.04 -3.81 5.61
C PHE A 78 6.14 -2.62 6.56
N GLY A 79 6.37 -1.41 6.04
CA GLY A 79 6.41 -0.18 6.83
C GLY A 79 5.13 0.04 7.62
N GLN A 80 3.97 -0.15 6.98
CA GLN A 80 2.66 0.00 7.64
C GLN A 80 2.44 -1.06 8.73
N PHE A 81 2.60 -2.33 8.43
CA PHE A 81 2.38 -3.41 9.40
C PHE A 81 3.39 -3.38 10.55
N ARG A 82 4.65 -2.97 10.31
CA ARG A 82 5.64 -2.73 11.37
C ARG A 82 5.15 -1.67 12.35
N ASP A 83 4.61 -0.55 11.84
CA ASP A 83 4.13 0.53 12.69
C ASP A 83 2.93 0.08 13.55
N LEU A 84 2.01 -0.71 12.98
CA LEU A 84 0.92 -1.33 13.74
C LEU A 84 1.44 -2.28 14.82
N PHE A 85 2.41 -3.13 14.46
CA PHE A 85 3.02 -4.06 15.41
C PHE A 85 3.64 -3.33 16.61
N VAL A 86 4.41 -2.28 16.35
CA VAL A 86 5.06 -1.48 17.40
C VAL A 86 4.03 -0.86 18.34
N VAL A 87 2.97 -0.21 17.81
CA VAL A 87 1.92 0.39 18.63
C VAL A 87 1.22 -0.67 19.49
N ASN A 88 0.86 -1.80 18.92
CA ASN A 88 0.18 -2.88 19.63
C ASN A 88 1.09 -3.53 20.68
N TYR A 89 2.38 -3.68 20.39
CA TYR A 89 3.35 -4.18 21.36
C TYR A 89 3.51 -3.22 22.55
N LEU A 90 3.59 -1.93 22.31
CA LEU A 90 3.67 -0.92 23.38
C LEU A 90 2.37 -0.91 24.22
N ARG A 91 1.20 -1.06 23.61
CA ARG A 91 -0.08 -1.22 24.33
C ARG A 91 -0.08 -2.49 25.19
N TRP A 92 0.45 -3.58 24.66
CA TRP A 92 0.59 -4.83 25.41
C TRP A 92 1.52 -4.68 26.61
N LEU A 93 2.68 -4.02 26.44
CA LEU A 93 3.61 -3.71 27.56
C LEU A 93 2.93 -2.88 28.63
N ALA A 94 2.13 -1.88 28.25
CA ALA A 94 1.41 -1.05 29.19
C ALA A 94 0.40 -1.85 30.03
N ARG A 95 -0.31 -2.78 29.40
CA ARG A 95 -1.35 -3.57 30.06
C ARG A 95 -0.79 -4.70 30.95
N HIS A 96 0.30 -5.35 30.53
CA HIS A 96 0.78 -6.60 31.15
C HIS A 96 2.09 -6.45 31.93
N LYS A 97 2.87 -5.39 31.68
CA LYS A 97 4.18 -5.17 32.29
C LYS A 97 4.25 -3.87 33.12
N GLY A 98 3.13 -3.17 33.27
CA GLY A 98 3.08 -1.91 34.02
C GLY A 98 3.92 -0.76 33.43
N LYS A 99 4.40 -0.89 32.17
CA LYS A 99 5.14 0.18 31.51
C LYS A 99 4.15 1.20 30.96
N PRO A 100 4.33 2.52 31.20
CA PRO A 100 3.43 3.51 30.66
C PRO A 100 3.45 3.49 29.13
N PHE A 101 2.26 3.70 28.52
CA PHE A 101 2.21 3.90 27.07
C PHE A 101 2.84 5.26 26.73
N PRO A 102 3.77 5.34 25.76
CA PRO A 102 4.47 6.57 25.46
C PRO A 102 3.52 7.69 24.98
N PRO A 103 3.80 8.96 25.33
CA PRO A 103 3.07 10.10 24.82
C PRO A 103 3.31 10.25 23.30
N ASP A 104 2.44 11.01 22.63
CA ASP A 104 2.44 11.12 21.15
C ASP A 104 3.78 11.59 20.56
N GLN A 105 4.47 12.52 21.22
CA GLN A 105 5.79 12.99 20.76
C GLN A 105 6.84 11.88 20.77
N GLU A 106 6.87 11.07 21.82
CA GLU A 106 7.77 9.94 21.93
C GLU A 106 7.40 8.83 20.94
N LEU A 107 6.10 8.54 20.80
CA LEU A 107 5.61 7.56 19.84
C LEU A 107 5.94 7.96 18.39
N MET A 108 5.82 9.24 18.04
CA MET A 108 6.25 9.77 16.75
C MET A 108 7.76 9.54 16.50
N ARG A 109 8.60 9.72 17.52
CA ARG A 109 10.05 9.44 17.42
C ARG A 109 10.31 7.95 17.19
N ILE A 110 9.66 7.07 17.96
CA ILE A 110 9.77 5.61 17.82
C ILE A 110 9.38 5.16 16.40
N LEU A 111 8.25 5.67 15.89
CA LEU A 111 7.72 5.34 14.56
C LEU A 111 8.39 6.13 13.43
N ARG A 112 9.25 7.10 13.75
CA ARG A 112 9.89 8.02 12.78
C ARG A 112 8.85 8.77 11.94
N LYS A 113 7.81 9.29 12.60
CA LYS A 113 6.76 10.11 11.97
C LYS A 113 6.87 11.55 12.46
N ASN A 114 6.48 12.49 11.61
CA ASN A 114 6.50 13.94 11.88
C ASN A 114 5.12 14.58 11.77
N ASN A 115 4.07 13.79 11.56
CA ASN A 115 2.71 14.26 11.35
C ASN A 115 1.74 13.57 12.33
N THR A 116 1.01 14.37 13.09
CA THR A 116 0.05 13.89 14.10
C THR A 116 -1.17 13.21 13.47
N PHE A 117 -1.61 13.62 12.28
CA PHE A 117 -2.69 12.94 11.56
C PHE A 117 -2.30 11.51 11.16
N VAL A 118 -1.07 11.34 10.66
CA VAL A 118 -0.53 10.01 10.34
C VAL A 118 -0.43 9.13 11.60
N LEU A 119 -0.01 9.72 12.74
CA LEU A 119 0.03 8.99 14.00
C LEU A 119 -1.38 8.56 14.46
N ALA A 120 -2.38 9.42 14.33
CA ALA A 120 -3.76 9.10 14.68
C ALA A 120 -4.30 7.93 13.82
N GLU A 121 -4.03 7.95 12.52
CA GLU A 121 -4.40 6.88 11.59
C GLU A 121 -3.71 5.55 11.96
N ILE A 122 -2.41 5.56 12.27
CA ILE A 122 -1.69 4.37 12.73
C ILE A 122 -2.30 3.82 14.01
N LYS A 123 -2.63 4.67 14.98
CA LYS A 123 -3.27 4.25 16.24
C LYS A 123 -4.65 3.62 16.00
N GLN A 124 -5.44 4.18 15.09
CA GLN A 124 -6.75 3.67 14.71
C GLN A 124 -6.63 2.31 14.04
N ASN A 125 -5.76 2.18 13.03
CA ASN A 125 -5.52 0.93 12.33
C ASN A 125 -4.95 -0.14 13.29
N ALA A 126 -4.02 0.23 14.17
CA ALA A 126 -3.48 -0.69 15.18
C ALA A 126 -4.55 -1.22 16.15
N ALA A 127 -5.65 -0.50 16.37
CA ALA A 127 -6.77 -0.98 17.18
C ALA A 127 -7.65 -1.99 16.41
N ALA A 128 -7.71 -1.88 15.09
CA ALA A 128 -8.52 -2.74 14.21
C ALA A 128 -7.81 -4.06 13.83
N TRP A 129 -6.48 -4.12 13.99
CA TRP A 129 -5.68 -5.28 13.62
C TRP A 129 -5.14 -6.00 14.86
N ASP A 130 -5.45 -7.30 14.99
CA ASP A 130 -4.90 -8.16 16.04
C ASP A 130 -3.39 -8.34 15.85
N ASN A 131 -2.62 -8.25 16.96
CA ASN A 131 -1.16 -8.27 16.88
C ASN A 131 -0.59 -9.63 16.44
N ARG A 132 -1.30 -10.73 16.69
CA ARG A 132 -0.91 -12.07 16.23
C ARG A 132 -1.00 -12.14 14.70
N LYS A 133 -2.10 -11.58 14.14
CA LYS A 133 -2.29 -11.48 12.69
C LYS A 133 -1.22 -10.58 12.05
N VAL A 134 -0.97 -9.41 12.64
CA VAL A 134 0.08 -8.49 12.18
C VAL A 134 1.45 -9.18 12.16
N PHE A 135 1.78 -9.96 13.18
CA PHE A 135 3.03 -10.72 13.22
C PHE A 135 3.12 -11.76 12.10
N GLY A 136 2.03 -12.51 11.85
CA GLY A 136 1.95 -13.44 10.72
C GLY A 136 2.14 -12.76 9.37
N ILE A 137 1.52 -11.58 9.18
CA ILE A 137 1.65 -10.77 7.96
C ILE A 137 3.08 -10.27 7.76
N LEU A 138 3.79 -9.86 8.82
CA LEU A 138 5.21 -9.51 8.72
C LEU A 138 6.07 -10.69 8.25
N GLY A 139 5.72 -11.91 8.67
CA GLY A 139 6.33 -13.15 8.16
C GLY A 139 6.08 -13.36 6.67
N LEU A 140 4.83 -13.17 6.21
CA LEU A 140 4.48 -13.22 4.78
C LEU A 140 5.26 -12.18 3.98
N LEU A 141 5.30 -10.93 4.44
CA LEU A 141 6.00 -9.85 3.75
C LEU A 141 7.51 -10.14 3.59
N ARG A 142 8.13 -10.78 4.61
CA ARG A 142 9.52 -11.26 4.50
C ARG A 142 9.68 -12.33 3.41
N GLU A 143 8.73 -13.27 3.31
CA GLU A 143 8.73 -14.29 2.26
C GLU A 143 8.65 -13.65 0.88
N TYR A 144 7.73 -12.69 0.68
CA TYR A 144 7.54 -12.01 -0.60
C TYR A 144 8.65 -11.01 -0.93
N ASP A 145 9.34 -10.47 0.06
CA ASP A 145 10.60 -9.74 -0.16
C ASP A 145 11.66 -10.65 -0.81
N ALA A 146 11.80 -11.87 -0.33
CA ALA A 146 12.70 -12.85 -0.93
C ALA A 146 12.25 -13.26 -2.36
N LYS A 147 10.94 -13.50 -2.56
CA LYS A 147 10.36 -13.82 -3.88
C LYS A 147 10.55 -12.69 -4.89
N SER A 148 10.41 -11.42 -4.48
CA SER A 148 10.64 -10.24 -5.34
C SER A 148 12.09 -10.12 -5.84
N LYS A 149 13.01 -10.80 -5.18
CA LYS A 149 14.43 -10.89 -5.55
C LYS A 149 14.76 -12.20 -6.31
N GLY A 150 13.74 -12.94 -6.70
CA GLY A 150 13.88 -14.21 -7.45
C GLY A 150 14.09 -15.46 -6.58
N LEU A 151 14.14 -15.33 -5.24
CA LEU A 151 14.31 -16.48 -4.36
C LEU A 151 12.95 -17.18 -4.14
N ASN A 152 12.86 -18.45 -4.54
CA ASN A 152 11.64 -19.26 -4.41
C ASN A 152 10.40 -18.67 -5.12
N ALA A 153 10.61 -17.84 -6.15
CA ALA A 153 9.53 -17.24 -6.92
C ALA A 153 8.86 -18.22 -7.90
N GLY A 154 9.51 -19.36 -8.23
CA GLY A 154 8.98 -20.34 -9.17
C GLY A 154 8.80 -19.80 -10.61
N GLY A 155 9.41 -18.65 -10.94
CA GLY A 155 9.21 -17.97 -12.23
C GLY A 155 7.90 -17.15 -12.31
N ALA A 156 7.15 -17.03 -11.22
CA ALA A 156 5.91 -16.25 -11.20
C ALA A 156 6.21 -14.74 -11.41
N PRO A 157 5.46 -14.04 -12.26
CA PRO A 157 5.60 -12.62 -12.46
C PRO A 157 5.18 -11.82 -11.22
N ASP A 158 5.74 -10.61 -11.05
CA ASP A 158 5.51 -9.72 -9.91
C ASP A 158 4.02 -9.48 -9.61
N GLY A 159 3.20 -9.35 -10.65
CA GLY A 159 1.76 -9.13 -10.50
C GLY A 159 1.01 -10.31 -9.89
N GLU A 160 1.40 -11.54 -10.22
CA GLU A 160 0.84 -12.76 -9.63
C GLU A 160 1.27 -12.90 -8.17
N LEU A 161 2.56 -12.67 -7.88
CA LEU A 161 3.10 -12.67 -6.53
C LEU A 161 2.40 -11.62 -5.65
N LEU A 162 2.15 -10.42 -6.17
CA LEU A 162 1.43 -9.38 -5.44
C LEU A 162 -0.01 -9.82 -5.14
N ARG A 163 -0.72 -10.36 -6.12
CA ARG A 163 -2.09 -10.83 -5.93
C ARG A 163 -2.16 -11.95 -4.88
N GLU A 164 -1.24 -12.92 -4.95
CA GLU A 164 -1.14 -14.01 -3.97
C GLU A 164 -0.88 -13.46 -2.56
N LEU A 165 0.07 -12.51 -2.42
CA LEU A 165 0.38 -11.84 -1.15
C LEU A 165 -0.86 -11.16 -0.56
N LEU A 166 -1.57 -10.37 -1.36
CA LEU A 166 -2.76 -9.66 -0.90
C LEU A 166 -3.84 -10.62 -0.41
N LEU A 167 -4.12 -11.68 -1.15
CA LEU A 167 -5.08 -12.70 -0.73
C LEU A 167 -4.66 -13.33 0.60
N LYS A 168 -3.39 -13.71 0.77
CA LYS A 168 -2.88 -14.24 2.04
C LYS A 168 -3.04 -13.24 3.20
N ILE A 169 -2.85 -11.94 2.97
CA ILE A 169 -3.05 -10.90 3.99
C ILE A 169 -4.54 -10.76 4.37
N PHE A 170 -5.44 -10.79 3.40
CA PHE A 170 -6.89 -10.63 3.66
C PHE A 170 -7.49 -11.82 4.39
N PHE A 171 -6.96 -13.02 4.17
CA PHE A 171 -7.45 -14.27 4.78
C PHE A 171 -6.63 -14.72 6.01
N ALA A 172 -5.65 -13.92 6.45
CA ALA A 172 -4.84 -14.17 7.63
C ALA A 172 -5.60 -14.07 8.97
#